data_91fa9604bec23ca8c751428ef3e4900b
#
_entry.id   91fa9604bec23ca8c751428ef3e4900b
#
_cell.length_a   1.000
_cell.length_b   1.000
_cell.length_c   1.000
_cell.angle_alpha   90.00
_cell.angle_beta   90.00
_cell.angle_gamma   90.00
#
_symmetry.space_group_name_H-M   'P 1'
#
loop_
_entity.id
_entity.type
_entity.pdbx_description
1 polymer ?
#
loop_
_entity_poly.entity_id
_entity_poly.type
_entity_poly.pdbx_seq_one_letter_code
_entity_poly.pdbx_strand_id
1 'polypeptide(L)'
;MLGLSKDFNLRDWISTIILAAPSSLPLLARAQKGSTLESDEISFYTTKQIPRTGIVQTEVQVAGTSIVVNQELADRLTEGYLLLNGDEIIKVKSVDRSTKTLTVERGYANTPATKILANTTIKILSKAEKEGRITEDFHKLEKVRSTNVCQTFTKSVNVSIEAASLQKKDYLDLLQEERVGKIDEEGIEINTSLYYGRKKIADDGRRSMGGWKEAIINDGGIVFDAAKDLTHEKLEQVLVSVATRQGKPTRIFLNHTTRAKVFKAFKDNAKIFNNNQGDIKGGGIMTGYLSDALGTELLFGVDDCLLNGDIFIGKGEPVVHTMVDAVENVDVLFHVYKEPSSSAEVNETVKTTMTAEFHNAYQDVYISNAC
;
A
#
# COMPACT_ATOMS: atom_id res chain seq x y z
N MET A 1 -14.40 24.18 32.18
CA MET A 1 -15.19 23.30 31.31
C MET A 1 -14.57 23.37 29.92
N LEU A 2 -13.58 22.56 29.63
CA LEU A 2 -13.16 22.29 28.28
C LEU A 2 -14.06 21.16 27.81
N GLY A 3 -15.20 21.52 27.21
CA GLY A 3 -16.01 20.56 26.48
C GLY A 3 -15.16 20.06 25.35
N LEU A 4 -14.70 18.82 25.42
CA LEU A 4 -14.33 18.10 24.24
C LEU A 4 -15.56 18.16 23.34
N SER A 5 -15.46 18.95 22.27
CA SER A 5 -16.55 19.06 21.32
C SER A 5 -16.84 17.64 20.83
N LYS A 6 -18.13 17.31 20.73
CA LYS A 6 -18.60 15.99 20.28
C LYS A 6 -18.12 15.59 18.89
N ASP A 7 -17.46 16.48 18.20
CA ASP A 7 -17.06 16.41 16.81
C ASP A 7 -15.54 16.26 16.71
N PHE A 8 -15.03 15.03 16.89
CA PHE A 8 -13.65 14.71 16.51
C PHE A 8 -13.56 14.51 15.00
N ASN A 9 -13.13 15.54 14.31
CA ASN A 9 -12.77 15.42 12.91
C ASN A 9 -11.54 14.47 12.79
N LEU A 10 -11.49 13.60 11.79
CA LEU A 10 -10.36 12.69 11.53
C LEU A 10 -9.00 13.41 11.63
N ARG A 11 -8.94 14.66 11.19
CA ARG A 11 -7.75 15.50 11.22
C ARG A 11 -7.36 15.94 12.64
N ASP A 12 -8.34 16.26 13.46
CA ASP A 12 -8.13 16.69 14.85
C ASP A 12 -7.77 15.50 15.73
N TRP A 13 -8.35 14.33 15.43
CA TRP A 13 -8.02 13.10 16.10
C TRP A 13 -6.62 12.60 15.76
N ILE A 14 -6.22 12.60 14.48
CA ILE A 14 -4.85 12.28 14.06
C ILE A 14 -3.86 13.20 14.78
N SER A 15 -4.15 14.49 14.92
CA SER A 15 -3.30 15.43 15.66
C SER A 15 -3.26 15.12 17.16
N THR A 16 -4.35 14.68 17.75
CA THR A 16 -4.43 14.34 19.20
C THR A 16 -3.68 13.05 19.50
N ILE A 17 -3.81 12.02 18.67
CA ILE A 17 -3.04 10.77 18.81
C ILE A 17 -1.56 10.98 18.47
N ILE A 18 -1.23 11.79 17.47
CA ILE A 18 0.16 12.17 17.19
C ILE A 18 0.79 12.88 18.40
N LEU A 19 0.01 13.62 19.19
CA LEU A 19 0.48 14.25 20.42
C LEU A 19 0.65 13.26 21.58
N ALA A 20 -0.23 12.24 21.70
CA ALA A 20 -0.18 11.26 22.79
C ALA A 20 0.79 10.10 22.52
N ALA A 21 0.87 9.61 21.28
CA ALA A 21 1.76 8.54 20.87
C ALA A 21 2.18 8.68 19.39
N PRO A 22 2.98 9.68 19.03
CA PRO A 22 3.29 10.02 17.63
C PRO A 22 4.04 8.94 16.86
N SER A 23 4.62 7.97 17.56
CA SER A 23 5.41 6.87 16.97
C SER A 23 4.64 5.55 16.82
N SER A 24 3.46 5.42 17.41
CA SER A 24 2.77 4.12 17.50
C SER A 24 1.81 3.81 16.34
N LEU A 25 1.36 4.81 15.59
CA LEU A 25 0.34 4.66 14.54
C LEU A 25 0.73 5.33 13.20
N PRO A 26 1.91 5.06 12.65
CA PRO A 26 2.42 5.83 11.50
C PRO A 26 1.63 5.61 10.21
N LEU A 27 0.97 4.48 10.00
CA LEU A 27 0.14 4.25 8.82
C LEU A 27 -1.18 5.02 8.92
N LEU A 28 -1.85 4.94 10.07
CA LEU A 28 -3.09 5.66 10.31
C LEU A 28 -2.89 7.19 10.30
N ALA A 29 -1.78 7.67 10.87
CA ALA A 29 -1.41 9.09 10.85
C ALA A 29 -1.20 9.66 9.43
N ARG A 30 -0.97 8.80 8.44
CA ARG A 30 -0.81 9.17 7.03
C ARG A 30 -2.06 8.93 6.21
N ALA A 31 -3.09 8.37 6.81
CA ALA A 31 -4.35 8.12 6.13
C ALA A 31 -4.94 9.42 5.58
N GLN A 32 -5.39 9.38 4.35
CA GLN A 32 -6.12 10.47 3.72
C GLN A 32 -7.61 10.27 3.99
N LYS A 33 -8.31 11.36 4.28
CA LYS A 33 -9.76 11.31 4.44
C LYS A 33 -10.41 11.09 3.08
N GLY A 34 -11.16 10.00 2.96
CA GLY A 34 -12.02 9.70 1.83
C GLY A 34 -13.40 10.35 1.95
N SER A 35 -14.31 9.96 1.09
CA SER A 35 -15.73 10.33 1.18
C SER A 35 -16.43 9.57 2.30
N THR A 36 -17.48 10.13 2.82
CA THR A 36 -18.41 9.42 3.72
C THR A 36 -19.12 8.30 2.99
N LEU A 37 -19.40 7.21 3.70
CA LEU A 37 -20.00 6.01 3.14
C LEU A 37 -21.49 5.94 3.46
N GLU A 38 -22.24 5.67 2.41
CA GLU A 38 -23.67 5.35 2.50
C GLU A 38 -23.94 3.82 2.39
N SER A 39 -22.88 3.03 2.13
CA SER A 39 -22.96 1.60 1.90
C SER A 39 -21.92 0.84 2.71
N ASP A 40 -22.22 -0.40 3.04
CA ASP A 40 -21.33 -1.32 3.75
C ASP A 40 -20.11 -1.80 2.96
N GLU A 41 -20.15 -1.61 1.64
CA GLU A 41 -19.06 -1.99 0.73
C GLU A 41 -18.71 -0.81 -0.16
N ILE A 42 -17.41 -0.58 -0.32
CA ILE A 42 -16.88 0.38 -1.29
C ILE A 42 -16.28 -0.34 -2.49
N SER A 43 -16.31 0.33 -3.63
CA SER A 43 -15.57 -0.10 -4.80
C SER A 43 -14.75 1.06 -5.35
N PHE A 44 -13.49 0.77 -5.60
CA PHE A 44 -12.55 1.71 -6.17
C PHE A 44 -11.84 1.11 -7.37
N TYR A 45 -11.22 1.96 -8.17
CA TYR A 45 -10.56 1.53 -9.40
C TYR A 45 -9.07 1.81 -9.32
N THR A 46 -8.28 0.76 -9.54
CA THR A 46 -6.85 0.85 -9.76
C THR A 46 -6.56 0.78 -11.25
N THR A 47 -5.73 1.67 -11.74
CA THR A 47 -5.33 1.67 -13.16
C THR A 47 -4.12 0.77 -13.31
N LYS A 48 -4.24 -0.33 -14.06
CA LYS A 48 -3.08 -1.14 -14.43
C LYS A 48 -2.12 -0.35 -15.28
N GLN A 49 -0.84 -0.51 -14.99
CA GLN A 49 0.22 0.08 -15.80
C GLN A 49 0.22 -0.52 -17.19
N ILE A 50 0.49 0.35 -18.16
CA ILE A 50 0.66 -0.08 -19.55
C ILE A 50 2.01 -0.81 -19.66
N PRO A 51 2.04 -2.10 -20.03
CA PRO A 51 3.28 -2.83 -20.16
C PRO A 51 4.19 -2.18 -21.24
N ARG A 52 5.43 -1.95 -20.89
CA ARG A 52 6.47 -1.46 -21.83
C ARG A 52 7.37 -2.57 -22.35
N THR A 53 7.31 -3.71 -21.69
CA THR A 53 8.07 -4.91 -22.01
C THR A 53 7.14 -6.11 -22.02
N GLY A 54 7.51 -7.14 -22.74
CA GLY A 54 6.81 -8.42 -22.72
C GLY A 54 7.79 -9.58 -22.78
N ILE A 55 7.31 -10.77 -22.46
CA ILE A 55 8.12 -11.99 -22.45
C ILE A 55 7.72 -12.87 -23.63
N VAL A 56 8.72 -13.33 -24.39
CA VAL A 56 8.53 -14.34 -25.43
C VAL A 56 8.39 -15.71 -24.78
N GLN A 57 7.32 -16.42 -25.09
CA GLN A 57 7.03 -17.70 -24.45
C GLN A 57 7.74 -18.87 -25.14
N THR A 58 7.94 -18.79 -26.46
CA THR A 58 8.54 -19.87 -27.25
C THR A 58 9.78 -19.39 -27.99
N GLU A 59 10.75 -20.28 -28.16
CA GLU A 59 11.93 -19.98 -28.96
C GLU A 59 11.56 -19.68 -30.42
N VAL A 60 12.17 -18.63 -31.00
CA VAL A 60 11.94 -18.21 -32.38
C VAL A 60 13.26 -18.20 -33.14
N GLN A 61 13.32 -18.97 -34.24
CA GLN A 61 14.50 -19.01 -35.11
C GLN A 61 14.64 -17.70 -35.88
N VAL A 62 15.84 -17.46 -36.45
CA VAL A 62 16.18 -16.23 -37.20
C VAL A 62 15.18 -15.93 -38.32
N ALA A 63 14.73 -16.95 -39.05
CA ALA A 63 13.74 -16.81 -40.11
C ALA A 63 12.27 -16.86 -39.63
N GLY A 64 12.05 -17.04 -38.34
CA GLY A 64 10.71 -17.17 -37.79
C GLY A 64 9.94 -15.84 -37.81
N THR A 65 8.75 -15.84 -38.42
CA THR A 65 7.89 -14.66 -38.52
C THR A 65 6.75 -14.64 -37.52
N SER A 66 6.67 -15.67 -36.67
CA SER A 66 5.63 -15.83 -35.63
C SER A 66 6.27 -15.85 -34.27
N ILE A 67 5.80 -14.99 -33.35
CA ILE A 67 6.32 -14.86 -32.00
C ILE A 67 5.16 -15.00 -31.01
N VAL A 68 5.23 -15.98 -30.10
CA VAL A 68 4.25 -16.13 -29.01
C VAL A 68 4.72 -15.31 -27.81
N VAL A 69 3.88 -14.42 -27.31
CA VAL A 69 4.18 -13.52 -26.20
C VAL A 69 3.21 -13.68 -25.02
N ASN A 70 3.48 -13.02 -23.91
CA ASN A 70 2.53 -12.97 -22.80
C ASN A 70 1.26 -12.18 -23.16
N GLN A 71 0.15 -12.47 -22.45
CA GLN A 71 -1.17 -11.89 -22.73
C GLN A 71 -1.15 -10.36 -22.69
N GLU A 72 -0.50 -9.79 -21.68
CA GLU A 72 -0.46 -8.33 -21.48
C GLU A 72 0.17 -7.59 -22.68
N LEU A 73 1.21 -8.19 -23.29
CA LEU A 73 1.84 -7.62 -24.48
C LEU A 73 0.96 -7.81 -25.71
N ALA A 74 0.34 -8.99 -25.88
CA ALA A 74 -0.55 -9.27 -27.02
C ALA A 74 -1.78 -8.34 -27.03
N ASP A 75 -2.35 -8.05 -25.86
CA ASP A 75 -3.50 -7.16 -25.73
C ASP A 75 -3.18 -5.71 -26.09
N ARG A 76 -1.93 -5.30 -25.83
CA ARG A 76 -1.47 -3.94 -26.11
C ARG A 76 -1.08 -3.69 -27.55
N LEU A 77 -0.48 -4.69 -28.20
CA LEU A 77 0.08 -4.51 -29.52
C LEU A 77 -1.01 -4.48 -30.62
N THR A 78 -0.74 -3.67 -31.64
CA THR A 78 -1.49 -3.61 -32.88
C THR A 78 -0.53 -3.55 -34.06
N GLU A 79 -1.02 -3.56 -35.28
CA GLU A 79 -0.21 -3.38 -36.47
C GLU A 79 0.61 -2.09 -36.40
N GLY A 80 1.86 -2.16 -36.82
CA GLY A 80 2.77 -1.01 -36.90
C GLY A 80 3.65 -0.79 -35.67
N TYR A 81 3.44 -1.53 -34.58
CA TYR A 81 4.35 -1.45 -33.44
C TYR A 81 5.74 -1.98 -33.77
N LEU A 82 6.75 -1.29 -33.26
CA LEU A 82 8.15 -1.68 -33.33
C LEU A 82 8.59 -2.23 -31.96
N LEU A 83 9.17 -3.41 -31.97
CA LEU A 83 9.69 -4.09 -30.79
C LEU A 83 11.21 -4.16 -30.89
N LEU A 84 11.89 -4.05 -29.75
CA LEU A 84 13.33 -4.14 -29.64
C LEU A 84 13.71 -5.43 -28.91
N ASN A 85 14.57 -6.25 -29.56
CA ASN A 85 15.18 -7.44 -28.98
C ASN A 85 16.71 -7.34 -29.15
N GLY A 86 17.43 -6.94 -28.10
CA GLY A 86 18.83 -6.57 -28.24
C GLY A 86 19.01 -5.43 -29.25
N ASP A 87 19.74 -5.69 -30.33
CA ASP A 87 19.95 -4.73 -31.43
C ASP A 87 18.96 -4.89 -32.59
N GLU A 88 18.11 -5.93 -32.55
CA GLU A 88 17.13 -6.18 -33.59
C GLU A 88 15.85 -5.37 -33.38
N ILE A 89 15.39 -4.70 -34.43
CA ILE A 89 14.07 -4.08 -34.49
C ILE A 89 13.11 -5.01 -35.24
N ILE A 90 11.99 -5.30 -34.61
CA ILE A 90 10.98 -6.21 -35.13
C ILE A 90 9.68 -5.39 -35.32
N LYS A 91 9.12 -5.42 -36.53
CA LYS A 91 7.86 -4.75 -36.84
C LYS A 91 6.69 -5.71 -36.73
N VAL A 92 5.66 -5.36 -35.99
CA VAL A 92 4.43 -6.13 -35.87
C VAL A 92 3.55 -5.87 -37.08
N LYS A 93 3.17 -6.95 -37.80
CA LYS A 93 2.24 -6.93 -38.95
C LYS A 93 0.81 -7.21 -38.52
N SER A 94 0.61 -8.18 -37.64
CA SER A 94 -0.71 -8.51 -37.11
C SER A 94 -0.57 -9.16 -35.73
N VAL A 95 -1.64 -9.11 -34.95
CA VAL A 95 -1.70 -9.69 -33.59
C VAL A 95 -2.94 -10.56 -33.50
N ASP A 96 -2.74 -11.83 -33.15
CA ASP A 96 -3.82 -12.72 -32.73
C ASP A 96 -3.82 -12.80 -31.19
N ARG A 97 -4.80 -12.13 -30.59
CA ARG A 97 -4.94 -12.06 -29.13
C ARG A 97 -5.41 -13.39 -28.51
N SER A 98 -6.10 -14.24 -29.27
CA SER A 98 -6.61 -15.53 -28.79
C SER A 98 -5.48 -16.53 -28.59
N THR A 99 -4.54 -16.55 -29.51
CA THR A 99 -3.35 -17.43 -29.47
C THR A 99 -2.11 -16.73 -28.91
N LYS A 100 -2.21 -15.43 -28.60
CA LYS A 100 -1.08 -14.57 -28.14
C LYS A 100 0.07 -14.52 -29.12
N THR A 101 -0.24 -14.65 -30.41
CA THR A 101 0.74 -14.79 -31.48
C THR A 101 0.87 -13.50 -32.27
N LEU A 102 2.08 -13.01 -32.40
CA LEU A 102 2.43 -11.86 -33.24
C LEU A 102 2.96 -12.36 -34.57
N THR A 103 2.38 -11.90 -35.68
CA THR A 103 3.01 -12.02 -36.99
C THR A 103 3.90 -10.80 -37.20
N VAL A 104 5.18 -11.03 -37.47
CA VAL A 104 6.18 -9.97 -37.45
C VAL A 104 7.04 -9.97 -38.73
N GLU A 105 7.64 -8.80 -38.95
CA GLU A 105 8.75 -8.63 -39.89
C GLU A 105 10.04 -8.49 -39.10
N ARG A 106 10.98 -9.41 -39.34
CA ARG A 106 12.27 -9.46 -38.66
C ARG A 106 13.27 -8.55 -39.35
N GLY A 107 14.24 -8.09 -38.59
CA GLY A 107 15.32 -7.28 -39.16
C GLY A 107 14.84 -5.95 -39.75
N TYR A 108 13.80 -5.35 -39.22
CA TYR A 108 13.26 -4.07 -39.69
C TYR A 108 14.34 -2.97 -39.60
N ALA A 109 14.32 -2.02 -40.53
CA ALA A 109 15.28 -0.93 -40.64
C ALA A 109 16.75 -1.40 -40.80
N ASN A 110 16.96 -2.51 -41.53
CA ASN A 110 18.27 -3.12 -41.80
C ASN A 110 19.02 -3.60 -40.55
N THR A 111 18.30 -3.93 -39.48
CA THR A 111 18.90 -4.54 -38.31
C THR A 111 19.08 -6.05 -38.48
N PRO A 112 20.15 -6.68 -37.94
CA PRO A 112 20.36 -8.11 -38.08
C PRO A 112 19.31 -8.91 -37.28
N ALA A 113 18.64 -9.84 -37.96
CA ALA A 113 17.71 -10.76 -37.26
C ALA A 113 18.52 -11.76 -36.42
N THR A 114 18.15 -11.90 -35.17
CA THR A 114 18.81 -12.79 -34.19
C THR A 114 17.86 -13.87 -33.70
N LYS A 115 18.39 -15.02 -33.24
CA LYS A 115 17.58 -16.04 -32.58
C LYS A 115 17.04 -15.51 -31.26
N ILE A 116 15.73 -15.65 -31.04
CA ILE A 116 15.09 -15.23 -29.78
C ILE A 116 14.86 -16.49 -28.94
N LEU A 117 15.43 -16.52 -27.75
CA LEU A 117 15.23 -17.62 -26.80
C LEU A 117 13.89 -17.48 -26.08
N ALA A 118 13.34 -18.59 -25.61
CA ALA A 118 12.19 -18.56 -24.70
C ALA A 118 12.54 -17.77 -23.44
N ASN A 119 11.55 -17.10 -22.85
CA ASN A 119 11.68 -16.23 -21.70
C ASN A 119 12.54 -14.95 -21.93
N THR A 120 12.88 -14.63 -23.19
CA THR A 120 13.53 -13.35 -23.50
C THR A 120 12.56 -12.20 -23.35
N THR A 121 13.01 -11.11 -22.73
CA THR A 121 12.24 -9.87 -22.60
C THR A 121 12.37 -9.02 -23.85
N ILE A 122 11.26 -8.70 -24.50
CA ILE A 122 11.17 -7.76 -25.62
C ILE A 122 10.63 -6.42 -25.13
N LYS A 123 11.22 -5.32 -25.58
CA LYS A 123 10.79 -3.97 -25.23
C LYS A 123 9.99 -3.33 -26.37
N ILE A 124 8.90 -2.63 -26.05
CA ILE A 124 8.18 -1.80 -27.01
C ILE A 124 9.02 -0.54 -27.28
N LEU A 125 9.38 -0.32 -28.53
CA LEU A 125 10.14 0.85 -28.95
C LEU A 125 9.21 2.04 -29.26
N SER A 126 8.33 1.86 -30.22
CA SER A 126 7.38 2.89 -30.68
C SER A 126 6.33 2.27 -31.61
N LYS A 127 5.40 3.07 -32.09
CA LYS A 127 4.51 2.71 -33.20
C LYS A 127 4.86 3.54 -34.41
N ALA A 128 5.04 2.90 -35.56
CA ALA A 128 5.23 3.57 -36.84
C ALA A 128 3.90 3.63 -37.58
N GLU A 129 3.35 4.83 -37.73
CA GLU A 129 2.09 5.07 -38.45
C GLU A 129 2.37 5.58 -39.86
N LYS A 130 1.44 5.31 -40.77
CA LYS A 130 1.45 5.90 -42.11
C LYS A 130 1.01 7.36 -42.03
N GLU A 131 1.63 8.22 -42.79
CA GLU A 131 1.24 9.63 -42.92
C GLU A 131 -0.22 9.75 -43.35
N GLY A 132 -0.98 10.63 -42.71
CA GLY A 132 -2.41 10.88 -43.00
C GLY A 132 -3.39 9.84 -42.49
N ARG A 133 -2.95 8.81 -41.73
CA ARG A 133 -3.88 7.85 -41.13
C ARG A 133 -4.42 8.38 -39.79
N ILE A 134 -5.73 8.35 -39.62
CA ILE A 134 -6.36 8.55 -38.31
C ILE A 134 -6.11 7.28 -37.49
N THR A 135 -5.39 7.41 -36.38
CA THR A 135 -5.10 6.28 -35.49
C THR A 135 -6.34 5.85 -34.76
N GLU A 136 -6.77 4.63 -34.97
CA GLU A 136 -7.88 4.00 -34.23
C GLU A 136 -7.41 3.28 -32.94
N ASP A 137 -6.22 3.56 -32.49
CA ASP A 137 -5.64 2.93 -31.28
C ASP A 137 -6.28 3.49 -30.00
N PHE A 138 -7.44 3.00 -29.68
CA PHE A 138 -8.08 3.23 -28.38
C PHE A 138 -7.54 2.24 -27.34
N HIS A 139 -6.32 2.41 -26.90
CA HIS A 139 -5.87 1.72 -25.68
C HIS A 139 -6.57 2.34 -24.49
N LYS A 140 -7.67 1.75 -24.08
CA LYS A 140 -8.26 2.07 -22.80
C LYS A 140 -7.34 1.58 -21.71
N LEU A 141 -6.98 2.46 -20.78
CA LEU A 141 -6.34 2.04 -19.55
C LEU A 141 -7.25 1.01 -18.85
N GLU A 142 -6.73 -0.18 -18.63
CA GLU A 142 -7.50 -1.20 -17.93
C GLU A 142 -7.65 -0.78 -16.46
N LYS A 143 -8.90 -0.51 -16.09
CA LYS A 143 -9.25 -0.23 -14.70
C LYS A 143 -9.67 -1.54 -14.04
N VAL A 144 -8.92 -1.96 -13.04
CA VAL A 144 -9.30 -3.08 -12.18
C VAL A 144 -10.15 -2.54 -11.06
N ARG A 145 -11.31 -3.16 -10.88
CA ARG A 145 -12.20 -2.83 -9.77
C ARG A 145 -11.78 -3.66 -8.56
N SER A 146 -11.40 -2.99 -7.49
CA SER A 146 -11.20 -3.56 -6.17
C SER A 146 -12.33 -3.16 -5.24
N THR A 147 -12.67 -4.00 -4.28
CA THR A 147 -13.75 -3.74 -3.33
C THR A 147 -13.27 -4.02 -1.90
N ASN A 148 -13.77 -3.22 -0.96
CA ASN A 148 -13.52 -3.44 0.45
C ASN A 148 -14.82 -3.26 1.24
N VAL A 149 -14.89 -3.80 2.46
CA VAL A 149 -16.08 -3.73 3.31
C VAL A 149 -15.80 -2.90 4.56
N CYS A 150 -16.85 -2.30 5.11
CA CYS A 150 -16.75 -1.56 6.37
C CYS A 150 -16.59 -2.53 7.54
N GLN A 151 -15.69 -2.20 8.44
CA GLN A 151 -15.50 -2.86 9.72
C GLN A 151 -15.89 -1.89 10.84
N THR A 152 -16.57 -2.42 11.84
CA THR A 152 -16.93 -1.67 13.06
C THR A 152 -16.02 -2.08 14.19
N PHE A 153 -15.38 -1.11 14.79
CA PHE A 153 -14.59 -1.23 16.02
C PHE A 153 -15.40 -0.66 17.18
N THR A 154 -15.32 -1.26 18.35
CA THR A 154 -16.06 -0.81 19.53
C THR A 154 -15.26 -1.05 20.79
N LYS A 155 -15.26 -0.06 21.69
CA LYS A 155 -14.68 -0.15 23.04
C LYS A 155 -15.65 0.41 24.06
N SER A 156 -15.79 -0.26 25.19
CA SER A 156 -16.65 0.20 26.28
C SER A 156 -15.82 0.92 27.34
N VAL A 157 -16.36 2.03 27.82
CA VAL A 157 -15.84 2.80 28.95
C VAL A 157 -16.82 2.67 30.08
N ASN A 158 -16.41 2.04 31.19
CA ASN A 158 -17.26 1.81 32.37
C ASN A 158 -16.60 2.42 33.59
N VAL A 159 -17.20 3.41 34.17
CA VAL A 159 -16.73 4.08 35.42
C VAL A 159 -17.83 4.18 36.41
N SER A 160 -17.58 3.78 37.68
CA SER A 160 -18.57 3.93 38.74
C SER A 160 -18.88 5.42 39.00
N ILE A 161 -20.15 5.74 39.29
CA ILE A 161 -20.57 7.11 39.61
C ILE A 161 -19.79 7.67 40.80
N GLU A 162 -19.45 6.84 41.76
CA GLU A 162 -18.66 7.23 42.93
C GLU A 162 -17.23 7.63 42.50
N ALA A 163 -16.60 6.84 41.64
CA ALA A 163 -15.27 7.16 41.11
C ALA A 163 -15.27 8.42 40.20
N ALA A 164 -16.32 8.57 39.39
CA ALA A 164 -16.49 9.74 38.53
C ALA A 164 -16.77 11.03 39.32
N SER A 165 -17.39 10.91 40.54
CA SER A 165 -17.70 12.05 41.40
C SER A 165 -16.57 12.43 42.34
N LEU A 166 -15.61 11.54 42.59
CA LEU A 166 -14.43 11.80 43.39
C LEU A 166 -13.44 12.66 42.57
N GLN A 167 -13.66 13.97 42.59
CA GLN A 167 -12.68 14.96 42.11
C GLN A 167 -11.44 14.89 43.02
N LYS A 168 -10.45 14.09 42.65
CA LYS A 168 -9.14 14.16 43.27
C LYS A 168 -8.45 15.44 42.81
N LYS A 169 -7.97 16.19 43.79
CA LYS A 169 -7.39 17.55 43.65
C LYS A 169 -6.26 17.66 42.64
N ASP A 170 -5.69 16.56 42.17
CA ASP A 170 -4.49 16.48 41.33
C ASP A 170 -4.64 15.61 40.07
N TYR A 171 -5.84 15.11 39.74
CA TYR A 171 -6.06 14.24 38.59
C TYR A 171 -7.17 14.79 37.68
N LEU A 172 -6.90 14.75 36.38
CA LEU A 172 -7.89 14.90 35.33
C LEU A 172 -9.09 13.95 35.55
N ASP A 173 -10.25 14.33 35.06
CA ASP A 173 -11.47 13.55 35.10
C ASP A 173 -11.19 12.10 34.69
N LEU A 174 -11.34 11.15 35.62
CA LEU A 174 -11.07 9.72 35.39
C LEU A 174 -11.83 9.17 34.19
N LEU A 175 -13.05 9.65 33.95
CA LEU A 175 -13.82 9.29 32.76
C LEU A 175 -13.14 9.74 31.45
N GLN A 176 -12.50 10.90 31.48
CA GLN A 176 -11.78 11.41 30.33
C GLN A 176 -10.48 10.62 30.08
N GLU A 177 -9.76 10.24 31.13
CA GLU A 177 -8.57 9.38 31.00
C GLU A 177 -8.92 8.02 30.42
N GLU A 178 -10.00 7.39 30.91
CA GLU A 178 -10.49 6.12 30.39
C GLU A 178 -10.93 6.22 28.93
N ARG A 179 -11.61 7.29 28.54
CA ARG A 179 -11.98 7.55 27.13
C ARG A 179 -10.75 7.64 26.23
N VAL A 180 -9.77 8.44 26.63
CA VAL A 180 -8.52 8.61 25.87
C VAL A 180 -7.82 7.27 25.73
N GLY A 181 -7.68 6.50 26.81
CA GLY A 181 -7.09 5.17 26.78
C GLY A 181 -7.82 4.20 25.84
N LYS A 182 -9.17 4.25 25.80
CA LYS A 182 -9.96 3.41 24.90
C LYS A 182 -9.87 3.84 23.43
N ILE A 183 -9.76 5.13 23.17
CA ILE A 183 -9.52 5.68 21.81
C ILE A 183 -8.15 5.24 21.32
N ASP A 184 -7.11 5.30 22.18
CA ASP A 184 -5.76 4.87 21.81
C ASP A 184 -5.72 3.35 21.52
N GLU A 185 -6.38 2.54 22.35
CA GLU A 185 -6.52 1.10 22.16
C GLU A 185 -7.24 0.76 20.84
N GLU A 186 -8.34 1.45 20.53
CA GLU A 186 -9.07 1.29 19.28
C GLU A 186 -8.23 1.74 18.07
N GLY A 187 -7.45 2.82 18.21
CA GLY A 187 -6.51 3.29 17.19
C GLY A 187 -5.45 2.25 16.84
N ILE A 188 -4.91 1.53 17.83
CA ILE A 188 -3.96 0.43 17.63
C ILE A 188 -4.61 -0.72 16.85
N GLU A 189 -5.86 -1.09 17.19
CA GLU A 189 -6.59 -2.13 16.48
C GLU A 189 -6.90 -1.73 15.03
N ILE A 190 -7.30 -0.48 14.80
CA ILE A 190 -7.51 0.06 13.44
C ILE A 190 -6.21 0.01 12.65
N ASN A 191 -5.10 0.51 13.20
CA ASN A 191 -3.81 0.54 12.52
C ASN A 191 -3.32 -0.88 12.18
N THR A 192 -3.48 -1.83 13.10
CA THR A 192 -3.16 -3.25 12.86
C THR A 192 -4.05 -3.84 11.75
N SER A 193 -5.33 -3.50 11.73
CA SER A 193 -6.27 -3.94 10.70
C SER A 193 -5.96 -3.32 9.33
N LEU A 194 -5.45 -2.08 9.28
CA LEU A 194 -4.97 -1.46 8.05
C LEU A 194 -3.78 -2.20 7.43
N TYR A 195 -2.92 -2.85 8.21
CA TYR A 195 -1.84 -3.68 7.69
C TYR A 195 -2.30 -5.10 7.32
N TYR A 196 -2.98 -5.80 8.25
CA TYR A 196 -3.19 -7.25 8.19
C TYR A 196 -4.62 -7.69 7.98
N GLY A 197 -5.56 -6.76 7.99
CA GLY A 197 -6.98 -7.06 7.81
C GLY A 197 -7.22 -7.93 6.57
N ARG A 198 -8.26 -8.77 6.64
CA ARG A 198 -8.73 -9.56 5.51
C ARG A 198 -10.22 -9.33 5.31
N LYS A 199 -10.58 -9.04 4.06
CA LYS A 199 -11.96 -8.83 3.67
C LYS A 199 -12.77 -10.09 3.91
N LYS A 200 -13.75 -10.01 4.81
CA LYS A 200 -14.70 -11.09 5.06
C LYS A 200 -16.03 -10.53 5.57
N ILE A 201 -17.10 -11.10 5.08
CA ILE A 201 -18.44 -10.95 5.65
C ILE A 201 -18.79 -12.32 6.23
N ALA A 202 -18.98 -12.40 7.54
CA ALA A 202 -19.35 -13.63 8.22
C ALA A 202 -20.87 -13.86 8.18
N ASP A 203 -21.30 -15.10 8.37
CA ASP A 203 -22.71 -15.50 8.33
C ASP A 203 -23.54 -14.84 9.45
N ASP A 204 -22.91 -14.44 10.54
CA ASP A 204 -23.50 -13.71 11.67
C ASP A 204 -23.61 -12.18 11.44
N GLY A 205 -23.23 -11.71 10.24
CA GLY A 205 -23.25 -10.29 9.86
C GLY A 205 -22.03 -9.50 10.30
N ARG A 206 -21.05 -10.11 10.97
CA ARG A 206 -19.78 -9.45 11.29
C ARG A 206 -18.94 -9.25 10.03
N ARG A 207 -18.31 -8.10 9.95
CA ARG A 207 -17.51 -7.71 8.79
C ARG A 207 -16.10 -7.36 9.23
N SER A 208 -15.12 -7.79 8.44
CA SER A 208 -13.73 -7.38 8.57
C SER A 208 -13.25 -6.75 7.28
N MET A 209 -12.58 -5.60 7.37
CA MET A 209 -12.01 -4.92 6.21
C MET A 209 -10.73 -5.59 5.74
N GLY A 210 -10.44 -5.48 4.43
CA GLY A 210 -9.15 -5.85 3.86
C GLY A 210 -8.10 -4.78 4.16
N GLY A 211 -6.90 -5.21 4.52
CA GLY A 211 -5.76 -4.35 4.80
C GLY A 211 -4.75 -4.31 3.65
N TRP A 212 -3.65 -3.60 3.87
CA TRP A 212 -2.61 -3.37 2.86
C TRP A 212 -1.96 -4.67 2.36
N LYS A 213 -1.68 -5.61 3.27
CA LYS A 213 -1.15 -6.93 2.88
C LYS A 213 -2.07 -7.68 1.90
N GLU A 214 -3.37 -7.65 2.17
CA GLU A 214 -4.36 -8.28 1.29
C GLU A 214 -4.44 -7.57 -0.06
N ALA A 215 -4.41 -6.24 -0.08
CA ALA A 215 -4.40 -5.45 -1.29
C ALA A 215 -3.16 -5.76 -2.16
N ILE A 216 -1.96 -5.83 -1.55
CA ILE A 216 -0.73 -6.22 -2.25
C ILE A 216 -0.88 -7.62 -2.89
N ILE A 217 -1.40 -8.59 -2.16
CA ILE A 217 -1.55 -9.96 -2.68
C ILE A 217 -2.58 -10.02 -3.80
N ASN A 218 -3.74 -9.39 -3.63
CA ASN A 218 -4.84 -9.44 -4.59
C ASN A 218 -4.56 -8.66 -5.88
N ASP A 219 -3.89 -7.51 -5.77
CA ASP A 219 -3.51 -6.70 -6.93
C ASP A 219 -2.24 -7.22 -7.63
N GLY A 220 -1.66 -8.32 -7.17
CA GLY A 220 -0.43 -8.90 -7.72
C GLY A 220 0.81 -8.08 -7.41
N GLY A 221 0.87 -7.44 -6.25
CA GLY A 221 2.04 -6.73 -5.72
C GLY A 221 3.23 -7.66 -5.49
N ILE A 222 4.33 -7.11 -4.98
CA ILE A 222 5.54 -7.88 -4.75
C ILE A 222 5.48 -8.49 -3.36
N VAL A 223 5.43 -9.82 -3.30
CA VAL A 223 5.52 -10.58 -2.05
C VAL A 223 6.85 -11.32 -2.04
N PHE A 224 7.67 -11.08 -1.03
CA PHE A 224 9.00 -11.67 -0.90
C PHE A 224 9.18 -12.29 0.49
N ASP A 225 9.62 -13.56 0.53
CA ASP A 225 10.03 -14.21 1.77
C ASP A 225 11.55 -14.13 1.90
N ALA A 226 12.02 -13.41 2.91
CA ALA A 226 13.44 -13.22 3.15
C ALA A 226 14.13 -14.42 3.82
N ALA A 227 13.36 -15.43 4.26
CA ALA A 227 13.86 -16.64 4.91
C ALA A 227 14.79 -16.36 6.11
N LYS A 228 14.47 -15.32 6.89
CA LYS A 228 15.24 -14.82 8.06
C LYS A 228 16.63 -14.29 7.74
N ASP A 229 16.92 -13.99 6.50
CA ASP A 229 18.20 -13.46 6.04
C ASP A 229 17.99 -12.37 5.00
N LEU A 230 17.53 -11.20 5.44
CA LEU A 230 17.40 -10.03 4.57
C LEU A 230 18.76 -9.35 4.42
N THR A 231 19.40 -9.57 3.28
CA THR A 231 20.64 -8.87 2.90
C THR A 231 20.34 -7.60 2.11
N HIS A 232 21.31 -6.70 2.03
CA HIS A 232 21.25 -5.50 1.21
C HIS A 232 20.93 -5.86 -0.27
N GLU A 233 21.61 -6.86 -0.83
CA GLU A 233 21.42 -7.30 -2.20
C GLU A 233 19.99 -7.79 -2.47
N LYS A 234 19.41 -8.56 -1.54
CA LYS A 234 18.01 -9.02 -1.66
C LYS A 234 17.02 -7.86 -1.65
N LEU A 235 17.26 -6.87 -0.78
CA LEU A 235 16.41 -5.68 -0.73
C LEU A 235 16.50 -4.90 -2.03
N GLU A 236 17.72 -4.66 -2.56
CA GLU A 236 17.90 -3.97 -3.84
C GLU A 236 17.27 -4.72 -5.01
N GLN A 237 17.33 -6.04 -5.06
CA GLN A 237 16.62 -6.84 -6.07
C GLN A 237 15.09 -6.64 -6.01
N VAL A 238 14.54 -6.59 -4.81
CA VAL A 238 13.11 -6.27 -4.62
C VAL A 238 12.80 -4.86 -5.11
N LEU A 239 13.65 -3.87 -4.79
CA LEU A 239 13.48 -2.49 -5.21
C LEU A 239 13.67 -2.30 -6.73
N VAL A 240 14.56 -3.08 -7.38
CA VAL A 240 14.64 -3.17 -8.85
C VAL A 240 13.31 -3.64 -9.44
N SER A 241 12.67 -4.64 -8.81
CA SER A 241 11.35 -5.11 -9.25
C SER A 241 10.27 -4.03 -9.12
N VAL A 242 10.33 -3.21 -8.07
CA VAL A 242 9.46 -2.03 -7.91
C VAL A 242 9.72 -1.00 -9.00
N ALA A 243 10.99 -0.70 -9.28
CA ALA A 243 11.39 0.24 -10.34
C ALA A 243 10.90 -0.22 -11.73
N THR A 244 11.00 -1.52 -12.03
CA THR A 244 10.49 -2.13 -13.26
C THR A 244 8.98 -1.91 -13.41
N ARG A 245 8.24 -1.95 -12.30
CA ARG A 245 6.80 -1.63 -12.25
C ARG A 245 6.50 -0.14 -12.19
N GLN A 246 7.51 0.73 -12.35
CA GLN A 246 7.43 2.19 -12.22
C GLN A 246 6.86 2.64 -10.85
N GLY A 247 7.01 1.82 -9.84
CA GLY A 247 6.67 2.15 -8.47
C GLY A 247 7.57 3.27 -7.94
N LYS A 248 6.99 4.15 -7.14
CA LYS A 248 7.71 5.22 -6.44
C LYS A 248 7.39 5.13 -4.95
N PRO A 249 7.94 4.11 -4.27
CA PRO A 249 7.77 4.01 -2.82
C PRO A 249 8.49 5.18 -2.16
N THR A 250 7.97 5.62 -1.04
CA THR A 250 8.56 6.71 -0.26
C THR A 250 8.95 6.27 1.14
N ARG A 251 8.43 5.12 1.59
CA ARG A 251 8.64 4.64 2.95
C ARG A 251 8.82 3.14 3.05
N ILE A 252 9.52 2.76 4.11
CA ILE A 252 9.68 1.40 4.59
C ILE A 252 9.08 1.34 5.99
N PHE A 253 8.00 0.56 6.16
CA PHE A 253 7.37 0.34 7.45
C PHE A 253 7.87 -0.96 8.05
N LEU A 254 8.29 -0.90 9.30
CA LEU A 254 8.84 -2.02 10.06
C LEU A 254 8.74 -1.75 11.56
N ASN A 255 8.80 -2.77 12.39
CA ASN A 255 8.82 -2.60 13.83
C ASN A 255 10.23 -2.31 14.38
N HIS A 256 10.32 -1.94 15.64
CA HIS A 256 11.60 -1.61 16.31
C HIS A 256 12.62 -2.77 16.26
N THR A 257 12.17 -4.01 16.48
CA THR A 257 13.03 -5.20 16.47
C THR A 257 13.58 -5.46 15.06
N THR A 258 12.71 -5.43 14.05
CA THR A 258 13.11 -5.62 12.65
C THR A 258 14.05 -4.50 12.21
N ARG A 259 13.75 -3.24 12.60
CA ARG A 259 14.63 -2.10 12.32
C ARG A 259 16.05 -2.30 12.87
N ALA A 260 16.18 -2.75 14.12
CA ALA A 260 17.49 -2.97 14.72
C ALA A 260 18.31 -4.03 13.96
N LYS A 261 17.66 -5.11 13.50
CA LYS A 261 18.30 -6.16 12.71
C LYS A 261 18.66 -5.71 11.30
N VAL A 262 17.74 -5.03 10.60
CA VAL A 262 17.97 -4.43 9.28
C VAL A 262 19.12 -3.41 9.35
N PHE A 263 19.13 -2.55 10.38
CA PHE A 263 20.22 -1.61 10.59
C PHE A 263 21.57 -2.31 10.76
N LYS A 264 21.62 -3.39 11.54
CA LYS A 264 22.85 -4.17 11.73
C LYS A 264 23.34 -4.80 10.42
N ALA A 265 22.43 -5.31 9.60
CA ALA A 265 22.75 -5.92 8.30
C ALA A 265 23.21 -4.89 7.26
N PHE A 266 22.73 -3.65 7.32
CA PHE A 266 23.03 -2.60 6.34
C PHE A 266 24.03 -1.56 6.85
N LYS A 267 24.61 -1.75 8.04
CA LYS A 267 25.52 -0.79 8.68
C LYS A 267 26.66 -0.32 7.78
N ASP A 268 27.18 -1.22 6.96
CA ASP A 268 28.33 -0.93 6.09
C ASP A 268 27.91 -0.17 4.81
N ASN A 269 26.64 -0.21 4.43
CA ASN A 269 26.08 0.41 3.21
C ASN A 269 25.10 1.57 3.52
N ALA A 270 24.74 1.75 4.78
CA ALA A 270 23.82 2.81 5.18
C ALA A 270 24.53 4.15 5.22
N LYS A 271 24.15 5.08 4.35
CA LYS A 271 24.49 6.49 4.52
C LYS A 271 23.72 7.01 5.73
N ILE A 272 24.44 7.25 6.82
CA ILE A 272 23.89 7.90 8.01
C ILE A 272 23.65 9.35 7.64
N PHE A 273 22.39 9.71 7.38
CA PHE A 273 22.01 11.10 7.21
C PHE A 273 21.99 11.79 8.58
N ASN A 274 23.02 12.55 8.85
CA ASN A 274 23.07 13.45 9.98
C ASN A 274 22.52 14.80 9.51
N ASN A 275 21.32 15.13 9.92
CA ASN A 275 20.69 16.42 9.61
C ASN A 275 21.21 17.57 10.50
N ASN A 276 22.21 17.33 11.33
CA ASN A 276 22.88 18.34 12.15
C ASN A 276 24.40 18.18 12.11
N GLN A 277 25.07 19.23 11.68
CA GLN A 277 26.52 19.43 11.82
C GLN A 277 26.91 19.49 13.31
N GLY A 278 27.01 18.39 13.96
CA GLY A 278 27.46 18.28 15.33
C GLY A 278 28.03 16.90 15.62
N ASP A 279 29.19 16.85 16.29
CA ASP A 279 29.94 15.68 16.67
C ASP A 279 29.07 14.50 17.11
N ILE A 280 29.16 13.38 16.37
CA ILE A 280 28.49 12.12 16.72
C ILE A 280 29.25 11.47 17.88
N LYS A 281 28.81 11.74 19.08
CA LYS A 281 29.16 10.92 20.24
C LYS A 281 28.03 9.93 20.50
N GLY A 282 28.15 8.71 19.90
CA GLY A 282 27.34 7.55 20.26
C GLY A 282 25.94 7.48 19.61
N GLY A 283 25.78 6.63 18.58
CA GLY A 283 24.51 6.14 18.09
C GLY A 283 23.83 7.05 17.03
N GLY A 284 24.14 6.84 15.75
CA GLY A 284 23.40 7.47 14.66
C GLY A 284 21.98 6.88 14.53
N ILE A 285 20.96 7.73 14.42
CA ILE A 285 19.60 7.30 14.10
C ILE A 285 19.49 7.24 12.58
N MET A 286 19.28 6.05 12.03
CA MET A 286 19.00 5.88 10.62
C MET A 286 17.55 6.32 10.36
N THR A 287 17.37 7.44 9.65
CA THR A 287 16.05 7.98 9.33
C THR A 287 15.52 7.50 8.00
N GLY A 288 16.40 7.05 7.10
CA GLY A 288 16.04 6.58 5.76
C GLY A 288 17.07 5.62 5.18
N TYR A 289 16.70 5.03 4.08
CA TYR A 289 17.52 4.15 3.26
C TYR A 289 17.64 4.74 1.86
N LEU A 290 18.86 4.95 1.39
CA LEU A 290 19.11 5.38 0.00
C LEU A 290 19.22 4.13 -0.88
N SER A 291 18.25 3.92 -1.75
CA SER A 291 18.28 2.82 -2.70
C SER A 291 19.07 3.19 -3.93
N ASP A 292 20.03 2.35 -4.30
CA ASP A 292 20.79 2.48 -5.54
C ASP A 292 19.91 2.18 -6.77
N ALA A 293 18.97 1.24 -6.62
CA ALA A 293 18.05 0.84 -7.69
C ALA A 293 17.03 1.94 -8.04
N LEU A 294 16.50 2.63 -7.05
CA LEU A 294 15.49 3.68 -7.24
C LEU A 294 16.12 5.07 -7.41
N GLY A 295 17.36 5.27 -6.95
CA GLY A 295 18.01 6.57 -6.88
C GLY A 295 17.30 7.57 -5.94
N THR A 296 16.48 7.06 -5.02
CA THR A 296 15.68 7.86 -4.09
C THR A 296 15.85 7.38 -2.66
N GLU A 297 15.62 8.27 -1.72
CA GLU A 297 15.60 7.96 -0.29
C GLU A 297 14.23 7.41 0.11
N LEU A 298 14.23 6.30 0.86
CA LEU A 298 13.08 5.69 1.49
C LEU A 298 13.12 5.97 2.99
N LEU A 299 12.16 6.68 3.52
CA LEU A 299 12.09 7.00 4.95
C LEU A 299 11.58 5.80 5.76
N PHE A 300 12.16 5.58 6.95
CA PHE A 300 11.64 4.55 7.85
C PHE A 300 10.41 5.03 8.62
N GLY A 301 9.32 4.27 8.52
CA GLY A 301 8.16 4.35 9.39
C GLY A 301 8.24 3.22 10.41
N VAL A 302 8.52 3.54 11.67
CA VAL A 302 8.57 2.52 12.73
C VAL A 302 7.18 2.37 13.31
N ASP A 303 6.67 1.15 13.31
CA ASP A 303 5.31 0.82 13.75
C ASP A 303 5.31 -0.48 14.56
N ASP A 304 4.93 -0.37 15.83
CA ASP A 304 4.90 -1.51 16.74
C ASP A 304 3.72 -2.47 16.48
N CYS A 305 2.75 -2.06 15.67
CA CYS A 305 1.66 -2.93 15.21
C CYS A 305 2.12 -4.00 14.21
N LEU A 306 3.34 -3.85 13.65
CA LEU A 306 3.89 -4.81 12.70
C LEU A 306 4.49 -6.02 13.41
N LEU A 307 4.29 -7.19 12.81
CA LEU A 307 4.90 -8.43 13.26
C LEU A 307 6.42 -8.39 13.07
N ASN A 308 7.13 -9.10 13.94
CA ASN A 308 8.58 -9.23 13.83
C ASN A 308 8.97 -9.90 12.51
N GLY A 309 9.82 -9.25 11.75
CA GLY A 309 10.27 -9.75 10.45
C GLY A 309 9.39 -9.33 9.27
N ASP A 310 8.28 -8.63 9.50
CA ASP A 310 7.46 -8.09 8.43
C ASP A 310 7.90 -6.66 8.06
N ILE A 311 7.96 -6.41 6.75
CA ILE A 311 8.31 -5.10 6.18
C ILE A 311 7.34 -4.77 5.07
N PHE A 312 6.81 -3.55 5.08
CA PHE A 312 6.01 -3.00 4.00
C PHE A 312 6.76 -1.84 3.34
N ILE A 313 6.81 -1.85 2.02
CA ILE A 313 7.47 -0.78 1.24
C ILE A 313 6.45 -0.22 0.25
N GLY A 314 6.20 1.08 0.34
CA GLY A 314 5.23 1.75 -0.51
C GLY A 314 5.08 3.22 -0.14
N LYS A 315 3.97 3.81 -0.54
CA LYS A 315 3.63 5.18 -0.12
C LYS A 315 3.08 5.21 1.31
N GLY A 316 2.31 4.17 1.70
CA GLY A 316 1.69 4.09 3.01
C GLY A 316 0.70 5.23 3.26
N GLU A 317 -0.15 5.52 2.28
CA GLU A 317 -1.17 6.57 2.32
C GLU A 317 -2.53 5.96 1.98
N PRO A 318 -3.14 5.16 2.89
CA PRO A 318 -4.47 4.62 2.67
C PRO A 318 -5.50 5.75 2.64
N VAL A 319 -6.51 5.61 1.79
CA VAL A 319 -7.67 6.51 1.83
C VAL A 319 -8.72 5.86 2.73
N VAL A 320 -9.01 6.51 3.84
CA VAL A 320 -9.93 6.02 4.86
C VAL A 320 -11.29 6.67 4.67
N HIS A 321 -12.30 5.83 4.59
CA HIS A 321 -13.70 6.21 4.51
C HIS A 321 -14.40 5.86 5.80
N THR A 322 -15.18 6.79 6.32
CA THR A 322 -15.97 6.62 7.54
C THR A 322 -17.45 6.57 7.21
N MET A 323 -18.21 5.83 7.98
CA MET A 323 -19.66 5.80 7.85
C MET A 323 -20.25 6.94 8.67
N VAL A 324 -21.18 7.69 8.06
CA VAL A 324 -21.90 8.75 8.77
C VAL A 324 -22.76 8.13 9.86
N ASP A 325 -22.68 8.67 11.06
CA ASP A 325 -23.63 8.31 12.10
C ASP A 325 -25.03 8.79 11.72
N ALA A 326 -25.96 7.85 11.61
CA ALA A 326 -27.35 8.14 11.27
C ALA A 326 -28.08 8.97 12.34
N VAL A 327 -27.58 8.98 13.58
CA VAL A 327 -28.21 9.70 14.70
C VAL A 327 -27.76 11.15 14.76
N GLU A 328 -26.47 11.41 14.58
CA GLU A 328 -25.91 12.76 14.72
C GLU A 328 -25.59 13.42 13.38
N ASN A 329 -25.63 12.69 12.27
CA ASN A 329 -25.28 13.13 10.92
C ASN A 329 -23.90 13.80 10.83
N VAL A 330 -22.93 13.29 11.62
CA VAL A 330 -21.58 13.80 11.73
C VAL A 330 -20.60 12.79 11.17
N ASP A 331 -19.69 13.29 10.35
CA ASP A 331 -18.61 12.52 9.74
C ASP A 331 -17.37 12.56 10.63
N VAL A 332 -17.35 11.72 11.66
CA VAL A 332 -16.24 11.57 12.60
C VAL A 332 -15.73 10.15 12.64
N LEU A 333 -14.45 9.98 12.95
CA LEU A 333 -13.86 8.66 13.06
C LEU A 333 -14.35 7.92 14.31
N PHE A 334 -14.40 8.61 15.45
CA PHE A 334 -14.83 8.04 16.73
C PHE A 334 -16.12 8.69 17.21
N HIS A 335 -17.12 7.85 17.47
CA HIS A 335 -18.37 8.23 18.11
C HIS A 335 -18.38 7.75 19.55
N VAL A 336 -18.69 8.64 20.48
CA VAL A 336 -18.86 8.28 21.89
C VAL A 336 -20.35 8.31 22.23
N TYR A 337 -20.92 7.12 22.42
CA TYR A 337 -22.31 6.98 22.81
C TYR A 337 -22.42 6.84 24.30
N LYS A 338 -23.37 7.56 24.92
CA LYS A 338 -23.77 7.33 26.30
C LYS A 338 -24.85 6.26 26.33
N GLU A 339 -24.57 5.16 27.00
CA GLU A 339 -25.57 4.14 27.21
C GLU A 339 -26.45 4.51 28.40
N PRO A 340 -27.77 4.20 28.37
CA PRO A 340 -28.63 4.44 29.51
C PRO A 340 -28.16 3.59 30.71
N SER A 341 -27.66 4.24 31.75
CA SER A 341 -27.22 3.58 32.97
C SER A 341 -28.42 3.18 33.83
N SER A 342 -28.61 1.91 34.04
CA SER A 342 -29.58 1.37 35.03
C SER A 342 -28.95 1.12 36.39
N SER A 343 -27.66 1.35 36.54
CA SER A 343 -26.84 1.07 37.72
C SER A 343 -26.02 2.29 38.12
N ALA A 344 -25.29 2.18 39.23
CA ALA A 344 -24.37 3.23 39.71
C ALA A 344 -23.09 3.38 38.87
N GLU A 345 -23.16 3.15 37.56
CA GLU A 345 -22.05 3.23 36.64
C GLU A 345 -22.36 4.16 35.47
N VAL A 346 -21.35 4.89 34.99
CA VAL A 346 -21.40 5.63 33.75
C VAL A 346 -20.84 4.73 32.65
N ASN A 347 -21.71 4.34 31.72
CA ASN A 347 -21.34 3.48 30.60
C ASN A 347 -21.33 4.30 29.33
N GLU A 348 -20.19 4.26 28.62
CA GLU A 348 -20.05 4.87 27.32
C GLU A 348 -19.41 3.87 26.35
N THR A 349 -19.73 3.98 25.08
CA THR A 349 -19.15 3.14 24.02
C THR A 349 -18.48 4.03 22.98
N VAL A 350 -17.20 3.82 22.76
CA VAL A 350 -16.47 4.39 21.62
C VAL A 350 -16.68 3.46 20.45
N LYS A 351 -17.11 3.98 19.31
CA LYS A 351 -17.42 3.20 18.12
C LYS A 351 -16.90 3.88 16.88
N THR A 352 -16.21 3.12 16.03
CA THR A 352 -15.75 3.53 14.70
C THR A 352 -16.23 2.55 13.66
N THR A 353 -16.84 3.04 12.58
CA THR A 353 -17.16 2.22 11.41
C THR A 353 -16.45 2.82 10.22
N MET A 354 -15.50 2.06 9.65
CA MET A 354 -14.64 2.54 8.59
C MET A 354 -14.24 1.45 7.60
N THR A 355 -13.71 1.88 6.49
CA THR A 355 -12.99 1.03 5.52
C THR A 355 -11.84 1.80 4.91
N ALA A 356 -10.96 1.10 4.19
CA ALA A 356 -9.78 1.72 3.56
C ALA A 356 -9.63 1.30 2.10
N GLU A 357 -9.15 2.22 1.26
CA GLU A 357 -8.70 1.96 -0.10
C GLU A 357 -7.18 2.00 -0.17
N PHE A 358 -6.61 1.03 -0.87
CA PHE A 358 -5.17 0.97 -1.15
C PHE A 358 -4.96 1.06 -2.65
N HIS A 359 -4.63 2.26 -3.12
CA HIS A 359 -4.42 2.51 -4.54
C HIS A 359 -3.02 2.05 -4.99
N ASN A 360 -2.97 1.43 -6.17
CA ASN A 360 -1.72 0.98 -6.80
C ASN A 360 -0.91 -0.03 -5.97
N ALA A 361 -1.58 -0.87 -5.19
CA ALA A 361 -0.93 -1.87 -4.34
C ALA A 361 -0.06 -2.88 -5.13
N TYR A 362 -0.26 -3.00 -6.45
CA TYR A 362 0.62 -3.80 -7.34
C TYR A 362 2.07 -3.27 -7.43
N GLN A 363 2.31 -2.02 -7.04
CA GLN A 363 3.64 -1.40 -6.96
C GLN A 363 4.28 -1.54 -5.59
N ASP A 364 3.49 -1.91 -4.59
CA ASP A 364 3.94 -2.01 -3.21
C ASP A 364 4.54 -3.39 -2.93
N VAL A 365 5.30 -3.46 -1.86
CA VAL A 365 6.03 -4.66 -1.44
C VAL A 365 5.62 -5.07 -0.04
N TYR A 366 5.45 -6.37 0.13
CA TYR A 366 5.39 -7.01 1.42
C TYR A 366 6.53 -8.02 1.54
N ILE A 367 7.39 -7.86 2.52
CA ILE A 367 8.48 -8.80 2.86
C ILE A 367 8.10 -9.48 4.15
N SER A 368 8.14 -10.81 4.16
CA SER A 368 7.98 -11.63 5.35
C SER A 368 9.31 -12.23 5.80
N ASN A 369 9.37 -12.60 7.07
CA ASN A 369 10.53 -13.29 7.64
C ASN A 369 11.87 -12.58 7.35
N ALA A 370 11.92 -11.25 7.49
CA ALA A 370 13.14 -10.47 7.25
C ALA A 370 14.24 -10.75 8.29
N CYS A 371 13.88 -11.35 9.43
CA CYS A 371 14.80 -11.64 10.52
C CYS A 371 14.33 -12.82 11.40
#